data_21ff3c70d41d08b3d5105bf0086a64fe
#
_entry.id   21ff3c70d41d08b3d5105bf0086a64fe
#
_cell.length_a   1.000
_cell.length_b   1.000
_cell.length_c   1.000
_cell.angle_alpha   90.00
_cell.angle_beta   90.00
_cell.angle_gamma   90.00
#
_symmetry.space_group_name_H-M   'P 1'
#
loop_
_entity.id
_entity.type
_entity.pdbx_description
1 polymer ?
#
loop_
_entity_poly.entity_id
_entity_poly.type
_entity_poly.pdbx_seq_one_letter_code
_entity_poly.pdbx_strand_id
1 'polypeptide(L)' 'MNIPPSLKNREVIIEFFPVGQIVKATAMDVKTLTEVSIQGPKSAGEETLKLNALKRLDYVLKKKGIIT' A
#
# COMPACT_ATOMS: atom_id res chain seq x y z
N MET A 1 1.95 11.03 8.90
CA MET A 1 1.65 10.34 7.65
C MET A 1 0.15 10.26 7.45
N ASN A 2 -0.31 10.54 6.23
CA ASN A 2 -1.75 10.59 5.96
C ASN A 2 -2.23 9.27 5.34
N ILE A 3 -2.73 8.39 6.18
CA ILE A 3 -3.34 7.15 5.73
C ILE A 3 -4.72 7.50 5.14
N PRO A 4 -5.09 6.98 3.96
CA PRO A 4 -6.41 7.21 3.40
C PRO A 4 -7.50 6.91 4.43
N PRO A 5 -8.45 7.83 4.66
CA PRO A 5 -9.46 7.64 5.71
C PRO A 5 -10.27 6.35 5.58
N SER A 6 -10.51 5.90 4.35
CA SER A 6 -11.27 4.67 4.09
C SER A 6 -10.55 3.41 4.58
N LEU A 7 -9.25 3.49 4.89
CA LEU A 7 -8.46 2.36 5.37
C LEU A 7 -8.27 2.36 6.88
N LYS A 8 -8.74 3.38 7.59
CA LYS A 8 -8.42 3.55 9.02
C LYS A 8 -8.85 2.37 9.91
N ASN A 9 -9.95 1.72 9.58
CA ASN A 9 -10.47 0.62 10.38
C ASN A 9 -10.22 -0.74 9.74
N ARG A 10 -9.30 -0.79 8.79
CA ARG A 10 -8.96 -2.03 8.10
C ARG A 10 -7.55 -2.45 8.48
N GLU A 11 -7.36 -3.74 8.69
CA GLU A 11 -6.02 -4.28 8.91
C GLU A 11 -5.34 -4.46 7.56
N VAL A 12 -4.15 -3.87 7.42
CA VAL A 12 -3.37 -3.93 6.18
C VAL A 12 -1.96 -4.37 6.51
N ILE A 13 -1.47 -5.37 5.79
CA ILE A 13 -0.09 -5.84 5.94
C ILE A 13 0.77 -5.12 4.91
N ILE A 14 1.84 -4.50 5.39
CA ILE A 14 2.80 -3.81 4.53
C ILE A 14 4.11 -4.59 4.55
N GLU A 15 4.67 -4.86 3.37
CA GLU A 15 5.97 -5.51 3.26
C GLU A 15 6.85 -4.75 2.28
N PHE A 16 8.15 -4.79 2.54
CA PHE A 16 9.14 -4.13 1.69
C PHE A 16 10.15 -5.15 1.19
N PHE A 17 10.44 -5.10 -0.09
CA PHE A 17 11.37 -6.00 -0.74
C PHE A 17 12.43 -5.20 -1.48
N PRO A 18 13.60 -4.95 -0.86
CA PRO A 18 14.65 -4.19 -1.52
C PRO A 18 15.38 -5.06 -2.56
N VAL A 19 15.63 -4.47 -3.72
CA VAL A 19 16.40 -5.10 -4.79
C VAL A 19 17.30 -4.01 -5.38
N GLY A 20 18.58 -4.01 -5.01
CA GLY A 20 19.50 -2.98 -5.45
C GLY A 20 19.07 -1.62 -4.97
N GLN A 21 18.87 -0.68 -5.89
CA GLN A 21 18.46 0.68 -5.57
C GLN A 21 16.93 0.87 -5.63
N ILE A 22 16.20 -0.20 -5.86
CA ILE A 22 14.75 -0.19 -5.97
C ILE A 22 14.16 -0.93 -4.77
N VAL A 23 13.05 -0.42 -4.25
CA VAL A 23 12.28 -1.11 -3.21
C VAL A 23 10.88 -1.32 -3.73
N LYS A 24 10.42 -2.57 -3.67
CA LYS A 24 9.03 -2.92 -3.93
C LYS A 24 8.30 -2.88 -2.60
N ALA A 25 7.17 -2.18 -2.56
CA ALA A 25 6.31 -2.15 -1.37
C ALA A 25 4.97 -2.77 -1.72
N THR A 26 4.49 -3.67 -0.84
CA THR A 26 3.20 -4.29 -1.02
C THR A 26 2.28 -3.89 0.12
N ALA A 27 0.99 -3.80 -0.19
CA ALA A 27 -0.05 -3.57 0.81
C ALA A 27 -1.16 -4.57 0.55
N MET A 28 -1.53 -5.33 1.58
CA MET A 28 -2.61 -6.33 1.45
C MET A 28 -3.69 -6.06 2.48
N ASP A 29 -4.93 -5.96 2.01
CA ASP A 29 -6.09 -5.89 2.88
C ASP A 29 -6.39 -7.29 3.40
N VAL A 30 -6.31 -7.48 4.72
CA VAL A 30 -6.44 -8.80 5.33
C VAL A 30 -7.82 -9.38 5.13
N LYS A 31 -8.85 -8.54 5.17
CA LYS A 31 -10.24 -9.01 5.09
C LYS A 31 -10.57 -9.58 3.72
N THR A 32 -10.10 -8.96 2.65
CA THR A 32 -10.42 -9.38 1.28
C THR A 32 -9.25 -10.06 0.58
N LEU A 33 -8.06 -10.04 1.18
CA LEU A 33 -6.82 -10.54 0.60
C LEU A 33 -6.44 -9.81 -0.69
N THR A 34 -6.96 -8.60 -0.87
CA THR A 34 -6.58 -7.76 -2.00
C THR A 34 -5.18 -7.21 -1.75
N GLU A 35 -4.28 -7.48 -2.68
CA GLU A 35 -2.88 -7.06 -2.56
C GLU A 35 -2.50 -6.18 -3.74
N VAL A 36 -1.75 -5.12 -3.46
CA VAL A 36 -1.20 -4.23 -4.47
C VAL A 36 0.30 -4.10 -4.25
N SER A 37 1.01 -3.71 -5.31
CA SER A 37 2.45 -3.46 -5.24
C SER A 37 2.77 -2.16 -5.94
N ILE A 38 3.74 -1.46 -5.36
CA ILE A 38 4.35 -0.30 -6.02
C ILE A 38 5.86 -0.46 -5.91
N GLN A 39 6.58 0.29 -6.73
CA GLN A 39 8.03 0.33 -6.68
C GLN A 39 8.49 1.77 -6.62
N GLY A 40 9.62 1.97 -5.98
CA GLY A 40 10.23 3.29 -5.93
C GLY A 40 11.70 3.19 -5.60
N PRO A 41 12.42 4.32 -5.72
CA PRO A 41 13.83 4.31 -5.38
C PRO A 41 14.03 4.17 -3.89
N LYS A 42 15.10 3.49 -3.50
CA LYS A 42 15.45 3.30 -2.10
C LYS A 42 15.57 4.65 -1.38
N SER A 43 16.00 5.68 -2.09
CA SER A 43 16.15 7.02 -1.53
C SER A 43 14.83 7.68 -1.14
N ALA A 44 13.69 7.19 -1.62
CA ALA A 44 12.41 7.76 -1.25
C ALA A 44 12.04 7.50 0.21
N GLY A 45 12.57 6.42 0.79
CA GLY A 45 12.29 6.06 2.17
C GLY A 45 11.03 5.21 2.33
N GLU A 46 11.01 4.41 3.40
CA GLU A 46 9.90 3.47 3.63
C GLU A 46 8.57 4.18 3.87
N GLU A 47 8.58 5.31 4.58
CA GLU A 47 7.34 6.03 4.87
C GLU A 47 6.64 6.48 3.58
N THR A 48 7.41 7.01 2.63
CA THR A 48 6.86 7.44 1.35
C THR A 48 6.31 6.26 0.56
N LEU A 49 7.09 5.17 0.50
CA LEU A 49 6.69 3.98 -0.24
C LEU A 49 5.45 3.33 0.38
N LYS A 50 5.40 3.28 1.71
CA LYS A 50 4.24 2.77 2.44
C LYS A 50 2.99 3.57 2.10
N LEU A 51 3.09 4.91 2.14
CA LEU A 51 1.96 5.76 1.84
C LEU A 51 1.47 5.56 0.40
N ASN A 52 2.40 5.45 -0.55
CA ASN A 52 2.05 5.22 -1.94
C ASN A 52 1.36 3.86 -2.13
N ALA A 53 1.83 2.82 -1.43
CA ALA A 53 1.20 1.52 -1.48
C ALA A 53 -0.23 1.57 -0.91
N LEU A 54 -0.41 2.28 0.21
CA LEU A 54 -1.73 2.44 0.83
C LEU A 54 -2.69 3.20 -0.09
N LYS A 55 -2.21 4.23 -0.76
CA LYS A 55 -3.04 4.97 -1.73
C LYS A 55 -3.46 4.08 -2.89
N ARG A 56 -2.56 3.24 -3.35
CA ARG A 56 -2.88 2.30 -4.42
C ARG A 56 -3.92 1.29 -3.97
N LEU A 57 -3.78 0.77 -2.75
CA LEU A 57 -4.75 -0.17 -2.20
C LEU A 57 -6.12 0.48 -2.07
N ASP A 58 -6.17 1.71 -1.55
CA ASP A 58 -7.41 2.46 -1.45
C ASP A 58 -8.11 2.57 -2.81
N TYR A 59 -7.35 2.93 -3.84
CA TYR A 59 -7.88 3.04 -5.20
C TYR A 59 -8.47 1.71 -5.68
N VAL A 60 -7.74 0.62 -5.50
CA VAL A 60 -8.18 -0.70 -5.96
C VAL A 60 -9.42 -1.17 -5.21
N LEU A 61 -9.48 -0.97 -3.89
CA LEU A 61 -10.64 -1.36 -3.10
C LEU A 61 -11.88 -0.57 -3.50
N LYS A 62 -11.72 0.71 -3.81
CA LYS A 62 -12.82 1.54 -4.31
C LYS A 62 -13.28 1.05 -5.68
N LYS A 63 -12.34 0.74 -6.56
CA LYS A 63 -12.65 0.26 -7.90
C LYS A 63 -13.41 -1.06 -7.87
N LYS A 64 -13.13 -1.91 -6.89
CA LYS A 64 -13.82 -3.18 -6.71
C LYS A 64 -15.16 -3.03 -5.98
N GLY A 65 -15.47 -1.84 -5.49
CA GLY A 65 -16.70 -1.60 -4.75
C GLY A 65 -16.66 -2.11 -3.32
N ILE A 66 -15.49 -2.42 -2.78
CA ILE A 66 -15.34 -2.91 -1.40
C ILE A 66 -15.48 -1.76 -0.41
N ILE A 67 -14.96 -0.60 -0.76
CA ILE A 67 -15.10 0.63 0.03
C ILE A 67 -15.61 1.75 -0.87
N THR A 68 -16.10 2.83 -0.27
CA THR A 68 -16.64 3.97 -1.01
C THR A 68 -15.75 5.21 -0.93
#